data_3889d01c7db015d1e7061fa59049e44f
#
_entry.id   3889d01c7db015d1e7061fa59049e44f
#
_cell.length_a   1.000
_cell.length_b   1.000
_cell.length_c   1.000
_cell.angle_alpha   90.00
_cell.angle_beta   90.00
_cell.angle_gamma   90.00
#
_symmetry.space_group_name_H-M   'P 1'
#
loop_
_entity.id
_entity.type
_entity.pdbx_description
1 polymer ?
#
loop_
_entity_poly.entity_id
_entity_poly.type
_entity_poly.pdbx_seq_one_letter_code
_entity_poly.pdbx_strand_id
1 'polypeptide(L)' 'GSGGVLSHTVEQGDTLWAISARYGVGMTELLARNPQIRDPNLILPGEKVTVR' A
#
# COMPACT_ATOMS: atom_id res chain seq x y z
N GLY A 1 -1.34 -9.78 -19.50
CA GLY A 1 -1.99 -9.22 -18.67
C GLY A 1 -1.44 -8.02 -17.98
N SER A 2 -1.12 -7.06 -18.76
CA SER A 2 -0.55 -5.87 -18.21
C SER A 2 -1.51 -5.09 -17.32
N GLY A 3 -2.80 -5.32 -17.44
CA GLY A 3 -3.78 -4.57 -16.68
C GLY A 3 -4.00 -5.08 -15.25
N GLY A 4 -3.16 -5.98 -14.79
CA GLY A 4 -3.35 -6.58 -13.49
C GLY A 4 -3.16 -5.61 -12.34
N VAL A 5 -3.61 -6.06 -11.17
CA VAL A 5 -3.45 -5.32 -9.93
C VAL A 5 -2.00 -5.46 -9.46
N LEU A 6 -1.40 -4.35 -9.08
CA LEU A 6 -0.08 -4.36 -8.47
C LEU A 6 -0.23 -4.23 -6.96
N SER A 7 0.32 -5.17 -6.24
CA SER A 7 0.31 -5.11 -4.78
C SER A 7 1.70 -5.27 -4.22
N HIS A 8 1.89 -4.71 -3.04
CA HIS A 8 3.15 -4.78 -2.32
C HIS A 8 2.93 -5.51 -1.01
N THR A 9 3.80 -6.47 -0.72
CA THR A 9 3.75 -7.16 0.57
C THR A 9 4.55 -6.33 1.57
N VAL A 10 3.91 -5.96 2.66
CA VAL A 10 4.54 -5.13 3.70
C VAL A 10 5.66 -5.91 4.36
N GLU A 11 6.81 -5.27 4.47
CA GLU A 11 7.96 -5.82 5.18
C GLU A 11 8.17 -5.07 6.48
N GLN A 12 8.89 -5.68 7.40
CA GLN A 12 9.19 -5.03 8.67
C GLN A 12 9.90 -3.70 8.42
N GLY A 13 9.41 -2.66 9.06
CA GLY A 13 9.94 -1.32 8.87
C GLY A 13 9.27 -0.52 7.78
N ASP A 14 8.41 -1.14 6.98
CA ASP A 14 7.69 -0.42 5.94
C ASP A 14 6.63 0.49 6.54
N THR A 15 6.43 1.63 5.89
CA THR A 15 5.32 2.53 6.20
C THR A 15 4.53 2.78 4.92
N LEU A 16 3.26 3.14 5.07
CA LEU A 16 2.44 3.46 3.90
C LEU A 16 2.98 4.66 3.14
N TRP A 17 3.55 5.62 3.87
CA TRP A 17 4.19 6.78 3.25
C TRP A 17 5.35 6.35 2.34
N ALA A 18 6.18 5.44 2.82
CA ALA A 18 7.30 4.94 2.04
C ALA A 18 6.81 4.15 0.83
N ILE A 19 5.77 3.35 1.02
CA ILE A 19 5.19 2.57 -0.07
C ILE A 19 4.61 3.51 -1.13
N SER A 20 3.89 4.53 -0.73
CA SER A 20 3.31 5.49 -1.67
C SER A 20 4.40 6.20 -2.47
N ALA A 21 5.47 6.60 -1.80
CA ALA A 21 6.59 7.27 -2.47
C ALA A 21 7.30 6.33 -3.44
N ARG A 22 7.49 5.08 -3.03
CA ARG A 22 8.19 4.10 -3.85
C ARG A 22 7.46 3.83 -5.17
N TYR A 23 6.14 3.78 -5.13
CA TYR A 23 5.34 3.47 -6.31
C TYR A 23 4.77 4.70 -7.00
N GLY A 24 5.03 5.88 -6.46
CA GLY A 24 4.56 7.12 -7.05
C GLY A 24 3.04 7.28 -6.97
N VAL A 25 2.42 6.76 -5.93
CA VAL A 25 0.97 6.81 -5.73
C VAL A 25 0.69 7.73 -4.56
N GLY A 26 -0.30 8.62 -4.71
CA GLY A 26 -0.68 9.50 -3.61
C GLY A 26 -1.30 8.74 -2.45
N MET A 27 -1.10 9.23 -1.23
CA MET A 27 -1.64 8.57 -0.04
C MET A 27 -3.16 8.44 -0.07
N THR A 28 -3.85 9.48 -0.50
CA THR A 28 -5.31 9.44 -0.60
C THR A 28 -5.76 8.34 -1.54
N GLU A 29 -5.09 8.21 -2.67
CA GLU A 29 -5.41 7.20 -3.65
C GLU A 29 -5.09 5.81 -3.14
N LEU A 30 -3.95 5.68 -2.47
CA LEU A 30 -3.54 4.41 -1.90
C LEU A 30 -4.54 3.92 -0.86
N LEU A 31 -4.97 4.80 0.01
CA LEU A 31 -5.96 4.46 1.03
C LEU A 31 -7.31 4.12 0.41
N ALA A 32 -7.68 4.80 -0.66
CA ALA A 32 -8.93 4.50 -1.35
C ALA A 32 -8.93 3.09 -1.94
N ARG A 33 -7.77 2.62 -2.35
CA ARG A 33 -7.62 1.27 -2.90
C ARG A 33 -7.51 0.19 -1.83
N ASN A 34 -7.33 0.60 -0.57
CA ASN A 34 -7.12 -0.33 0.53
C ASN A 34 -8.08 -0.02 1.67
N PRO A 35 -9.38 -0.26 1.47
CA PRO A 35 -10.38 0.07 2.48
C PRO A 35 -10.19 -0.69 3.80
N GLN A 36 -9.45 -1.78 3.78
CA GLN A 36 -9.15 -2.53 4.99
C GLN A 36 -8.18 -1.78 5.91
N ILE A 37 -7.44 -0.83 5.37
CA ILE A 37 -6.49 -0.04 6.16
C ILE A 37 -7.23 1.13 6.76
N ARG A 38 -7.44 1.08 8.07
CA ARG A 38 -8.12 2.15 8.79
C ARG A 38 -7.17 3.19 9.32
N ASP A 39 -5.97 2.76 9.67
CA ASP A 39 -4.94 3.65 10.19
C ASP A 39 -3.66 3.38 9.40
N PRO A 40 -3.17 4.36 8.63
CA PRO A 40 -1.96 4.17 7.83
C PRO A 40 -0.71 3.91 8.67
N ASN A 41 -0.75 4.17 9.96
CA ASN A 41 0.36 3.87 10.85
C ASN A 41 0.31 2.44 11.40
N LEU A 42 -0.76 1.72 11.13
CA LEU A 42 -0.97 0.37 11.65
C LEU A 42 -1.00 -0.64 10.52
N ILE A 43 0.12 -0.80 9.85
CA ILE A 43 0.29 -1.87 8.88
C ILE A 43 1.30 -2.86 9.44
N LEU A 44 1.06 -4.14 9.16
CA LEU A 44 1.87 -5.21 9.72
C LEU A 44 2.63 -5.95 8.62
N PRO A 45 3.83 -6.45 8.91
CA PRO A 45 4.56 -7.26 7.93
C PRO A 45 3.71 -8.45 7.48
N GLY A 46 3.73 -8.71 6.20
CA GLY A 46 2.95 -9.78 5.61
C GLY A 46 1.62 -9.33 5.03
N GLU A 47 1.15 -8.15 5.38
CA GLU A 47 -0.06 -7.62 4.78
C GLU A 47 0.18 -7.25 3.32
N LYS A 48 -0.87 -7.33 2.52
CA LYS A 48 -0.80 -6.90 1.13
C LYS A 48 -1.47 -5.56 0.95
N VAL A 49 -0.78 -4.67 0.29
CA VAL A 49 -1.27 -3.32 -0.01
C VAL A 49 -1.43 -3.21 -1.52
N THR A 50 -2.62 -2.90 -1.96
CA THR A 50 -2.89 -2.68 -3.37
C THR A 50 -2.38 -1.31 -3.77
N VAL A 51 -1.50 -1.25 -4.76
CA VAL A 51 -0.87 0.00 -5.18
C VAL A 51 -1.51 0.56 -6.43
N ARG A 52 -2.00 -0.31 -7.29
CA ARG A 52 -2.68 0.08 -8.55
C ARG A 52 -3.83 -0.81 -8.89
#